data_1ac97cdc4e68d411c8dec70c98438845
#
_entry.id   1ac97cdc4e68d411c8dec70c98438845
#
_cell.length_a   1.000
_cell.length_b   1.000
_cell.length_c   1.000
_cell.angle_alpha   90.00
_cell.angle_beta   90.00
_cell.angle_gamma   90.00
#
_symmetry.space_group_name_H-M   'P 1'
#
loop_
_entity.id
_entity.type
_entity.pdbx_description
1 polymer ?
#
loop_
_entity_poly.entity_id
_entity_poly.type
_entity_poly.pdbx_seq_one_letter_code
_entity_poly.pdbx_strand_id
1 'polypeptide(L)'
;MTIEINGKQVEAYHLIMKKENALDILNGKKKVEIRAFSEKYNDLFIDKKLYKEYQKDLENPNGSTTIEDTLKDTAYIYFTNYNKTWELIVEILDIAVYQMTKEDIEVLNEDYDFHDLDNEWQQYKDLTEEEIPMFYGLGLADVVSHKGVIS
;
A
#
# COMPACT_ATOMS: atom_id res chain seq x y z
N MET A 1 11.65 5.56 7.06
CA MET A 1 12.31 6.87 6.84
C MET A 1 11.68 7.91 7.76
N THR A 2 12.47 8.69 8.44
CA THR A 2 11.95 9.73 9.33
C THR A 2 11.78 11.04 8.56
N ILE A 3 10.60 11.64 8.70
CA ILE A 3 10.30 12.96 8.11
C ILE A 3 9.79 13.89 9.20
N GLU A 4 9.72 15.18 8.90
CA GLU A 4 9.21 16.19 9.83
C GLU A 4 7.84 16.68 9.37
N ILE A 5 6.86 16.64 10.29
CA ILE A 5 5.51 17.18 10.07
C ILE A 5 5.18 18.06 11.27
N ASN A 6 4.92 19.36 11.02
CA ASN A 6 4.56 20.33 12.07
C ASN A 6 5.56 20.34 13.24
N GLY A 7 6.86 20.25 12.94
CA GLY A 7 7.91 20.28 13.94
C GLY A 7 8.17 18.94 14.65
N LYS A 8 7.43 17.90 14.29
CA LYS A 8 7.59 16.56 14.88
C LYS A 8 8.24 15.59 13.91
N GLN A 9 9.13 14.74 14.43
CA GLN A 9 9.72 13.65 13.66
C GLN A 9 8.75 12.48 13.64
N VAL A 10 8.38 12.00 12.45
CA VAL A 10 7.48 10.86 12.26
C VAL A 10 8.06 9.88 11.24
N GLU A 11 7.69 8.61 11.36
CA GLU A 11 8.07 7.61 10.37
C GLU A 11 7.15 7.68 9.15
N ALA A 12 7.73 7.46 7.98
CA ALA A 12 7.00 7.40 6.72
C ALA A 12 7.59 6.30 5.84
N TYR A 13 6.75 5.73 4.98
CA TYR A 13 7.24 4.85 3.92
C TYR A 13 7.70 5.72 2.75
N HIS A 14 8.93 5.54 2.30
CA HIS A 14 9.43 6.23 1.11
C HIS A 14 9.10 5.39 -0.12
N LEU A 15 8.25 5.91 -0.99
CA LEU A 15 7.86 5.26 -2.24
C LEU A 15 8.17 6.18 -3.42
N ILE A 16 8.73 5.58 -4.47
CA ILE A 16 9.02 6.28 -5.71
C ILE A 16 7.82 6.12 -6.65
N MET A 17 7.42 7.21 -7.29
CA MET A 17 6.34 7.16 -8.27
C MET A 17 6.56 8.18 -9.38
N LYS A 18 5.77 8.06 -10.45
CA LYS A 18 5.76 9.02 -11.54
C LYS A 18 4.98 10.27 -11.12
N LYS A 19 5.40 11.43 -11.62
CA LYS A 19 4.75 12.70 -11.32
C LYS A 19 3.26 12.71 -11.68
N GLU A 20 2.88 12.05 -12.75
CA GLU A 20 1.47 11.92 -13.18
C GLU A 20 0.59 11.32 -12.06
N ASN A 21 1.09 10.29 -11.40
CA ASN A 21 0.39 9.66 -10.28
C ASN A 21 0.28 10.62 -9.07
N ALA A 22 1.33 11.39 -8.80
CA ALA A 22 1.30 12.38 -7.74
C ALA A 22 0.27 13.48 -8.02
N LEU A 23 0.17 13.92 -9.26
CA LEU A 23 -0.85 14.89 -9.68
C LEU A 23 -2.26 14.32 -9.51
N ASP A 24 -2.46 13.06 -9.83
CA ASP A 24 -3.77 12.39 -9.66
C ASP A 24 -4.15 12.29 -8.18
N ILE A 25 -3.18 12.09 -7.29
CA ILE A 25 -3.43 12.13 -5.85
C ILE A 25 -3.85 13.55 -5.42
N LEU A 26 -3.12 14.57 -5.86
CA LEU A 26 -3.44 15.96 -5.53
C LEU A 26 -4.82 16.38 -6.03
N ASN A 27 -5.24 15.87 -7.18
CA ASN A 27 -6.52 16.20 -7.80
C ASN A 27 -7.68 15.32 -7.28
N GLY A 28 -7.41 14.40 -6.36
CA GLY A 28 -8.42 13.52 -5.80
C GLY A 28 -8.85 12.38 -6.73
N LYS A 29 -8.17 12.18 -7.86
CA LYS A 29 -8.48 11.11 -8.81
C LYS A 29 -7.94 9.77 -8.35
N LYS A 30 -6.79 9.75 -7.68
CA LYS A 30 -6.12 8.55 -7.18
C LYS A 30 -6.25 8.50 -5.66
N LYS A 31 -6.94 7.47 -5.17
CA LYS A 31 -7.24 7.30 -3.74
C LYS A 31 -6.59 6.08 -3.11
N VAL A 32 -5.90 5.28 -3.92
CA VAL A 32 -5.19 4.10 -3.45
C VAL A 32 -3.91 3.92 -4.26
N GLU A 33 -2.82 3.52 -3.58
CA GLU A 33 -1.55 3.17 -4.20
C GLU A 33 -1.41 1.66 -4.17
N ILE A 34 -1.10 1.05 -5.32
CA ILE A 34 -0.94 -0.39 -5.46
C ILE A 34 0.55 -0.72 -5.55
N ARG A 35 0.99 -1.70 -4.76
CA ARG A 35 2.37 -2.18 -4.79
C ARG A 35 2.38 -3.71 -4.76
N ALA A 36 3.36 -4.30 -5.44
CA ALA A 36 3.48 -5.74 -5.54
C ALA A 36 3.78 -6.37 -4.18
N PHE A 37 3.27 -7.58 -3.96
CA PHE A 37 3.65 -8.40 -2.80
C PHE A 37 4.99 -9.07 -3.14
N SER A 38 6.07 -8.36 -2.90
CA SER A 38 7.43 -8.76 -3.25
C SER A 38 8.35 -8.59 -2.04
N GLU A 39 9.53 -9.21 -2.09
CA GLU A 39 10.52 -9.10 -1.02
C GLU A 39 10.80 -7.63 -0.65
N LYS A 40 10.95 -6.78 -1.67
CA LYS A 40 11.21 -5.34 -1.48
C LYS A 40 10.13 -4.66 -0.63
N TYR A 41 8.86 -4.86 -0.98
CA TYR A 41 7.75 -4.22 -0.28
C TYR A 41 7.39 -4.93 1.02
N ASN A 42 7.59 -6.25 1.09
CA ASN A 42 7.44 -6.98 2.34
C ASN A 42 8.42 -6.46 3.39
N ASP A 43 9.68 -6.22 3.00
CA ASP A 43 10.68 -5.65 3.91
C ASP A 43 10.31 -4.24 4.37
N LEU A 44 9.65 -3.48 3.51
CA LEU A 44 9.22 -2.12 3.83
C LEU A 44 8.00 -2.09 4.75
N PHE A 45 6.98 -2.91 4.49
CA PHE A 45 5.68 -2.82 5.15
C PHE A 45 5.50 -3.78 6.32
N ILE A 46 6.18 -4.93 6.33
CA ILE A 46 5.99 -5.98 7.34
C ILE A 46 6.97 -5.82 8.49
N ASP A 47 6.46 -5.89 9.72
CA ASP A 47 7.27 -5.99 10.93
C ASP A 47 7.72 -7.44 11.10
N LYS A 48 9.03 -7.66 11.12
CA LYS A 48 9.62 -9.01 11.16
C LYS A 48 9.24 -9.80 12.41
N LYS A 49 9.12 -9.13 13.54
CA LYS A 49 8.75 -9.76 14.81
C LYS A 49 7.28 -10.22 14.76
N LEU A 50 6.40 -9.35 14.30
CA LEU A 50 4.98 -9.69 14.14
C LEU A 50 4.78 -10.79 13.10
N TYR A 51 5.58 -10.81 12.05
CA TYR A 51 5.51 -11.85 11.03
C TYR A 51 5.90 -13.23 11.59
N LYS A 52 6.91 -13.29 12.46
CA LYS A 52 7.28 -14.55 13.13
C LYS A 52 6.14 -15.05 14.03
N GLU A 53 5.48 -14.16 14.73
CA GLU A 53 4.30 -14.50 15.55
C GLU A 53 3.16 -15.02 14.68
N TYR A 54 2.93 -14.39 13.54
CA TYR A 54 1.94 -14.82 12.54
C TYR A 54 2.25 -16.22 12.02
N GLN A 55 3.50 -16.52 11.68
CA GLN A 55 3.91 -17.85 11.21
C GLN A 55 3.65 -18.92 12.26
N LYS A 56 3.89 -18.64 13.54
CA LYS A 56 3.58 -19.55 14.63
C LYS A 56 2.08 -19.77 14.78
N ASP A 57 1.30 -18.71 14.63
CA ASP A 57 -0.16 -18.76 14.73
C ASP A 57 -0.79 -19.59 13.62
N LEU A 58 -0.20 -19.61 12.42
CA LEU A 58 -0.67 -20.43 11.31
C LEU A 58 -0.63 -21.92 11.62
N GLU A 59 0.26 -22.37 12.51
CA GLU A 59 0.36 -23.76 12.95
C GLU A 59 -0.69 -24.10 14.00
N ASN A 60 -1.37 -23.09 14.56
CA ASN A 60 -2.39 -23.27 15.57
C ASN A 60 -3.77 -23.33 14.92
N PRO A 61 -4.53 -24.44 15.06
CA PRO A 61 -5.85 -24.56 14.44
C PRO A 61 -6.87 -23.54 14.95
N ASN A 62 -6.62 -22.91 16.09
CA ASN A 62 -7.47 -21.85 16.64
C ASN A 62 -6.90 -20.45 16.41
N GLY A 63 -5.83 -20.35 15.63
CA GLY A 63 -5.21 -19.06 15.33
C GLY A 63 -6.10 -18.18 14.48
N SER A 64 -6.14 -16.88 14.78
CA SER A 64 -6.96 -15.90 14.08
C SER A 64 -6.17 -14.72 13.52
N THR A 65 -4.84 -14.76 13.63
CA THR A 65 -3.96 -13.71 13.12
C THR A 65 -3.99 -13.68 11.60
N THR A 66 -4.14 -12.49 11.03
CA THR A 66 -4.10 -12.27 9.58
C THR A 66 -2.76 -11.67 9.17
N ILE A 67 -2.47 -11.68 7.88
CA ILE A 67 -1.23 -11.08 7.37
C ILE A 67 -1.20 -9.57 7.62
N GLU A 68 -2.33 -8.89 7.62
CA GLU A 68 -2.42 -7.45 7.94
C GLU A 68 -1.98 -7.14 9.37
N ASP A 69 -2.10 -8.10 10.29
CA ASP A 69 -1.64 -7.95 11.67
C ASP A 69 -0.11 -7.85 11.78
N THR A 70 0.61 -8.17 10.70
CA THR A 70 2.07 -8.12 10.64
C THR A 70 2.61 -6.78 10.12
N LEU A 71 1.73 -5.89 9.66
CA LEU A 71 2.13 -4.62 9.07
C LEU A 71 2.66 -3.65 10.13
N LYS A 72 3.63 -2.83 9.73
CA LYS A 72 4.15 -1.77 10.60
C LYS A 72 3.09 -0.70 10.82
N ASP A 73 3.11 -0.09 12.01
CA ASP A 73 2.21 1.02 12.34
C ASP A 73 2.84 2.34 11.89
N THR A 74 2.74 2.63 10.59
CA THR A 74 3.26 3.86 9.99
C THR A 74 2.10 4.60 9.35
N ALA A 75 1.99 5.90 9.65
CA ALA A 75 0.81 6.70 9.27
C ALA A 75 1.00 7.50 7.97
N TYR A 76 2.21 7.56 7.41
CA TYR A 76 2.51 8.48 6.30
C TYR A 76 3.28 7.80 5.19
N ILE A 77 3.07 8.29 3.95
CA ILE A 77 3.88 7.95 2.80
C ILE A 77 4.60 9.22 2.33
N TYR A 78 5.89 9.09 2.07
CA TYR A 78 6.71 10.12 1.46
C TYR A 78 6.99 9.70 0.02
N PHE A 79 6.25 10.28 -0.92
CA PHE A 79 6.41 10.00 -2.34
C PHE A 79 7.42 10.97 -2.97
N THR A 80 8.32 10.44 -3.79
CA THR A 80 9.26 11.24 -4.59
C THR A 80 9.43 10.60 -5.96
N ASN A 81 10.02 11.34 -6.90
CA ASN A 81 10.60 10.72 -8.07
C ASN A 81 12.01 10.18 -7.70
N TYR A 82 12.63 9.48 -8.64
CA TYR A 82 13.94 8.87 -8.41
C TYR A 82 15.00 9.90 -7.99
N ASN A 83 15.04 11.07 -8.63
CA ASN A 83 16.03 12.11 -8.37
C ASN A 83 15.63 13.09 -7.25
N LYS A 84 14.49 12.87 -6.61
CA LYS A 84 13.96 13.72 -5.53
C LYS A 84 13.84 15.20 -5.93
N THR A 85 13.41 15.46 -7.16
CA THR A 85 13.15 16.83 -7.63
C THR A 85 11.77 17.35 -7.21
N TRP A 86 10.90 16.44 -6.75
CA TRP A 86 9.62 16.78 -6.13
C TRP A 86 9.32 15.81 -5.00
N GLU A 87 8.44 16.22 -4.10
CA GLU A 87 7.97 15.38 -3.00
C GLU A 87 6.49 15.60 -2.72
N LEU A 88 5.85 14.56 -2.18
CA LEU A 88 4.45 14.56 -1.79
C LEU A 88 4.31 13.71 -0.52
N ILE A 89 3.78 14.29 0.54
CA ILE A 89 3.53 13.58 1.80
C ILE A 89 2.04 13.38 1.95
N VAL A 90 1.63 12.13 2.14
CA VAL A 90 0.21 11.74 2.24
C VAL A 90 0.00 10.90 3.50
N GLU A 91 -1.10 11.17 4.18
CA GLU A 91 -1.53 10.34 5.31
C GLU A 91 -2.15 9.04 4.80
N ILE A 92 -1.82 7.94 5.45
CA ILE A 92 -2.36 6.61 5.12
C ILE A 92 -3.71 6.42 5.80
N LEU A 93 -4.72 6.06 5.01
CA LEU A 93 -6.00 5.68 5.55
C LEU A 93 -5.99 4.26 6.07
N ASP A 94 -5.45 3.34 5.26
CA ASP A 94 -5.39 1.92 5.58
C ASP A 94 -4.41 1.22 4.64
N ILE A 95 -3.82 0.11 5.11
CA ILE A 95 -3.02 -0.79 4.26
C ILE A 95 -3.63 -2.17 4.35
N ALA A 96 -3.92 -2.77 3.21
CA ALA A 96 -4.45 -4.13 3.15
C ALA A 96 -3.69 -4.94 2.12
N VAL A 97 -3.72 -6.25 2.30
CA VAL A 97 -3.18 -7.23 1.35
C VAL A 97 -4.36 -7.81 0.59
N TYR A 98 -4.33 -7.71 -0.72
CA TYR A 98 -5.36 -8.19 -1.62
C TYR A 98 -4.81 -9.36 -2.44
N GLN A 99 -5.71 -10.19 -2.96
CA GLN A 99 -5.38 -11.17 -3.99
C GLN A 99 -5.93 -10.70 -5.33
N MET A 100 -5.33 -11.17 -6.42
CA MET A 100 -5.78 -10.83 -7.77
C MET A 100 -7.02 -11.66 -8.13
N THR A 101 -8.10 -11.46 -7.37
CA THR A 101 -9.40 -12.11 -7.53
C THR A 101 -10.46 -11.07 -7.88
N LYS A 102 -11.55 -11.52 -8.48
CA LYS A 102 -12.68 -10.65 -8.80
C LYS A 102 -13.23 -9.97 -7.56
N GLU A 103 -13.36 -10.72 -6.46
CA GLU A 103 -13.91 -10.23 -5.20
C GLU A 103 -13.06 -9.10 -4.61
N ASP A 104 -11.75 -9.28 -4.58
CA ASP A 104 -10.85 -8.27 -4.01
C ASP A 104 -10.77 -7.03 -4.89
N ILE A 105 -10.81 -7.20 -6.22
CA ILE A 105 -10.80 -6.06 -7.14
C ILE A 105 -12.11 -5.26 -7.02
N GLU A 106 -13.24 -5.92 -6.79
CA GLU A 106 -14.51 -5.24 -6.53
C GLU A 106 -14.45 -4.40 -5.26
N VAL A 107 -13.73 -4.85 -4.22
CA VAL A 107 -13.50 -4.05 -3.00
C VAL A 107 -12.75 -2.76 -3.34
N LEU A 108 -11.72 -2.84 -4.17
CA LEU A 108 -10.98 -1.65 -4.62
C LEU A 108 -11.85 -0.70 -5.43
N ASN A 109 -12.74 -1.24 -6.29
CA ASN A 109 -13.71 -0.42 -7.03
C ASN A 109 -14.62 0.36 -6.07
N GLU A 110 -15.18 -0.32 -5.08
CA GLU A 110 -16.13 0.27 -4.14
C GLU A 110 -15.48 1.25 -3.18
N ASP A 111 -14.33 0.86 -2.60
CA ASP A 111 -13.70 1.66 -1.54
C ASP A 111 -12.94 2.87 -2.08
N TYR A 112 -12.34 2.76 -3.28
CA TYR A 112 -11.41 3.76 -3.79
C TYR A 112 -11.71 4.23 -5.22
N ASP A 113 -12.80 3.77 -5.83
CA ASP A 113 -13.11 4.07 -7.22
C ASP A 113 -11.92 3.73 -8.14
N PHE A 114 -11.24 2.62 -7.85
CA PHE A 114 -10.03 2.18 -8.55
C PHE A 114 -10.40 1.09 -9.57
N HIS A 115 -10.04 1.30 -10.83
CA HIS A 115 -10.47 0.44 -11.94
C HIS A 115 -9.34 -0.09 -12.82
N ASP A 116 -8.09 0.23 -12.48
CA ASP A 116 -6.92 -0.13 -13.31
C ASP A 116 -6.68 -1.65 -13.40
N LEU A 117 -7.25 -2.43 -12.46
CA LEU A 117 -7.06 -3.87 -12.40
C LEU A 117 -8.34 -4.66 -12.70
N ASP A 118 -9.38 -4.01 -13.22
CA ASP A 118 -10.72 -4.61 -13.36
C ASP A 118 -10.75 -5.96 -14.09
N ASN A 119 -9.86 -6.16 -15.06
CA ASN A 119 -9.84 -7.38 -15.86
C ASN A 119 -8.63 -8.30 -15.58
N GLU A 120 -7.73 -7.88 -14.69
CA GLU A 120 -6.48 -8.63 -14.43
C GLU A 120 -6.71 -9.98 -13.77
N TRP A 121 -7.75 -10.10 -12.92
CA TRP A 121 -8.08 -11.33 -12.22
C TRP A 121 -8.38 -12.51 -13.16
N GLN A 122 -8.82 -12.23 -14.40
CA GLN A 122 -9.19 -13.27 -15.37
C GLN A 122 -8.02 -14.18 -15.74
N GLN A 123 -6.79 -13.67 -15.68
CA GLN A 123 -5.58 -14.43 -15.95
C GLN A 123 -5.31 -15.51 -14.89
N TYR A 124 -5.87 -15.36 -13.70
CA TYR A 124 -5.60 -16.19 -12.55
C TYR A 124 -6.81 -16.99 -12.04
N LYS A 125 -7.95 -16.87 -12.71
CA LYS A 125 -9.24 -17.43 -12.25
C LYS A 125 -9.25 -18.95 -12.07
N ASP A 126 -8.40 -19.67 -12.82
CA ASP A 126 -8.34 -21.13 -12.78
C ASP A 126 -7.23 -21.66 -11.86
N LEU A 127 -6.51 -20.77 -11.18
CA LEU A 127 -5.46 -21.13 -10.24
C LEU A 127 -6.04 -21.41 -8.85
N THR A 128 -5.30 -22.20 -8.07
CA THR A 128 -5.64 -22.38 -6.66
C THR A 128 -5.39 -21.09 -5.89
N GLU A 129 -6.04 -20.93 -4.74
CA GLU A 129 -5.89 -19.74 -3.89
C GLU A 129 -4.40 -19.43 -3.60
N GLU A 130 -3.60 -20.47 -3.33
CA GLU A 130 -2.17 -20.31 -3.04
C GLU A 130 -1.35 -19.81 -4.22
N GLU A 131 -1.81 -20.08 -5.45
CA GLU A 131 -1.12 -19.67 -6.67
C GLU A 131 -1.49 -18.26 -7.15
N ILE A 132 -2.60 -17.70 -6.65
CA ILE A 132 -3.06 -16.38 -7.05
C ILE A 132 -2.16 -15.30 -6.43
N PRO A 133 -1.59 -14.38 -7.24
CA PRO A 133 -0.73 -13.32 -6.69
C PRO A 133 -1.44 -12.43 -5.68
N MET A 134 -0.70 -11.99 -4.68
CA MET A 134 -1.12 -10.97 -3.73
C MET A 134 -0.52 -9.62 -4.11
N PHE A 135 -1.09 -8.56 -3.58
CA PHE A 135 -0.54 -7.21 -3.72
C PHE A 135 -1.01 -6.34 -2.56
N TYR A 136 -0.30 -5.22 -2.35
CA TYR A 136 -0.66 -4.23 -1.33
C TYR A 136 -1.52 -3.14 -1.92
N GLY A 137 -2.55 -2.73 -1.19
CA GLY A 137 -3.30 -1.52 -1.45
C GLY A 137 -3.15 -0.57 -0.26
N LEU A 138 -2.58 0.60 -0.50
CA LEU A 138 -2.44 1.64 0.50
C LEU A 138 -3.50 2.70 0.24
N GLY A 139 -4.54 2.71 1.05
CA GLY A 139 -5.59 3.73 0.99
C GLY A 139 -5.01 5.08 1.40
N LEU A 140 -5.30 6.11 0.62
CA LEU A 140 -4.76 7.45 0.80
C LEU A 140 -5.80 8.37 1.45
N ALA A 141 -5.42 9.02 2.55
CA ALA A 141 -6.24 10.02 3.20
C ALA A 141 -5.81 11.42 2.72
N ASP A 142 -5.51 12.34 3.62
CA ASP A 142 -5.20 13.72 3.26
C ASP A 142 -3.76 13.90 2.77
N VAL A 143 -3.59 14.80 1.79
CA VAL A 143 -2.26 15.30 1.42
C VAL A 143 -1.79 16.24 2.52
N VAL A 144 -0.65 15.94 3.12
CA VAL A 144 -0.06 16.76 4.19
C VAL A 144 0.72 17.93 3.61
N SER A 145 1.55 17.67 2.62
CA SER A 145 2.36 18.69 1.96
C SER A 145 2.88 18.21 0.61
N HIS A 146 3.29 19.13 -0.23
CA HIS A 146 3.95 18.81 -1.50
C HIS A 146 4.88 19.95 -1.92
N LYS A 147 5.94 19.60 -2.66
CA LYS A 147 6.89 20.56 -3.23
C LYS A 147 7.30 20.09 -4.62
N GLY A 148 7.25 20.97 -5.60
CA GLY A 148 7.74 20.70 -6.94
C GLY A 148 6.85 19.77 -7.80
N VAL A 149 5.73 19.32 -7.28
CA VAL A 149 4.78 18.48 -8.03
C VAL A 149 4.03 19.32 -9.06
N ILE A 150 3.63 20.52 -8.64
CA ILE A 150 3.00 21.50 -9.52
C ILE A 150 4.04 22.56 -9.85
N SER A 151 4.30 22.73 -11.14
CA SER A 151 5.28 23.72 -11.62
C SER A 151 4.64 25.07 -11.89
#